data_b68c9853805646cd30ecaadc880aefc6
#
_entry.id   b68c9853805646cd30ecaadc880aefc6
#
_cell.length_a   1.000
_cell.length_b   1.000
_cell.length_c   1.000
_cell.angle_alpha   90.00
_cell.angle_beta   90.00
_cell.angle_gamma   90.00
#
_symmetry.space_group_name_H-M   'P 1'
#
loop_
_entity.id
_entity.type
_entity.pdbx_description
1 polymer ?
#
loop_
_entity_poly.entity_id
_entity_poly.type
_entity_poly.pdbx_seq_one_letter_code
_entity_poly.pdbx_strand_id
1 'polypeptide(L)'
;MTQATPSSAPANPSMAALFAPHGALRASINLGNPVLANLDPKTGAPVGVSVDLATELARRLGVPLQLVAVKSAGNSVENIEQDKADIGFFAVDPKRAQEISFTGPYVLIEGFYAVRNDSPITANEQVDKAGITVAVGKGSAYDLFLSRELHQATIVRIPTSPAVVQGFIDQNLSVAAGVKQQLEQDAARVGGMRILPQRFMVIRQAMGVPKARGDAAAAYLAGFVEEMKASGFVAASLAKNGIEGAIVAKAGD
;
A
#
# COMPACT_ATOMS: atom_id res chain seq x y z
N MET A 1 -17.66 -57.98 19.09
CA MET A 1 -17.73 -56.61 19.64
C MET A 1 -16.67 -55.79 18.96
N THR A 2 -17.05 -55.04 17.93
CA THR A 2 -16.13 -54.22 17.11
C THR A 2 -16.10 -52.85 17.75
N GLN A 3 -14.97 -52.46 18.32
CA GLN A 3 -14.73 -51.10 18.83
C GLN A 3 -14.59 -50.16 17.67
N ALA A 4 -15.49 -49.19 17.58
CA ALA A 4 -15.37 -48.08 16.65
C ALA A 4 -14.30 -47.12 17.19
N THR A 5 -13.21 -46.89 16.41
CA THR A 5 -12.21 -45.84 16.61
C THR A 5 -12.88 -44.48 16.49
N PRO A 6 -12.69 -43.53 17.44
CA PRO A 6 -13.22 -42.20 17.28
C PRO A 6 -12.49 -41.50 16.16
N SER A 7 -13.23 -41.08 15.14
CA SER A 7 -12.74 -40.17 14.09
C SER A 7 -12.38 -38.83 14.75
N SER A 8 -11.09 -38.55 14.87
CA SER A 8 -10.66 -37.23 15.29
C SER A 8 -10.94 -36.23 14.16
N ALA A 9 -11.91 -35.33 14.38
CA ALA A 9 -12.08 -34.17 13.51
C ALA A 9 -10.71 -33.40 13.40
N PRO A 10 -10.37 -32.91 12.22
CA PRO A 10 -9.11 -32.14 12.06
C PRO A 10 -9.15 -30.96 13.03
N ALA A 11 -8.12 -30.85 13.87
CA ALA A 11 -7.98 -29.71 14.77
C ALA A 11 -7.92 -28.43 13.94
N ASN A 12 -8.75 -27.45 14.26
CA ASN A 12 -8.65 -26.12 13.63
C ASN A 12 -7.23 -25.58 13.85
N PRO A 13 -6.51 -25.17 12.80
CA PRO A 13 -5.17 -24.61 12.94
C PRO A 13 -5.25 -23.36 13.85
N SER A 14 -4.26 -23.18 14.73
CA SER A 14 -4.18 -21.95 15.52
C SER A 14 -4.03 -20.74 14.62
N MET A 15 -4.47 -19.54 15.04
CA MET A 15 -4.26 -18.31 14.27
C MET A 15 -2.77 -18.11 13.95
N ALA A 16 -1.89 -18.42 14.89
CA ALA A 16 -0.44 -18.39 14.66
C ALA A 16 -0.02 -19.26 13.46
N ALA A 17 -0.54 -20.48 13.34
CA ALA A 17 -0.21 -21.36 12.21
C ALA A 17 -0.78 -20.86 10.87
N LEU A 18 -1.92 -20.16 10.86
CA LEU A 18 -2.49 -19.55 9.66
C LEU A 18 -1.62 -18.38 9.15
N PHE A 19 -1.06 -17.57 10.06
CA PHE A 19 -0.27 -16.39 9.72
C PHE A 19 1.23 -16.65 9.60
N ALA A 20 1.74 -17.67 10.26
CA ALA A 20 3.16 -18.00 10.29
C ALA A 20 3.41 -19.49 10.01
N PRO A 21 3.02 -20.00 8.82
CA PRO A 21 3.15 -21.42 8.48
C PRO A 21 4.61 -21.89 8.41
N HIS A 22 5.55 -20.97 8.27
CA HIS A 22 6.99 -21.22 8.25
C HIS A 22 7.68 -20.84 9.57
N GLY A 23 6.92 -20.69 10.66
CA GLY A 23 7.43 -20.40 12.00
C GLY A 23 7.69 -18.92 12.31
N ALA A 24 7.58 -18.03 11.32
CA ALA A 24 7.63 -16.57 11.48
C ALA A 24 6.58 -15.89 10.61
N LEU A 25 6.05 -14.76 11.08
CA LEU A 25 5.19 -13.89 10.27
C LEU A 25 6.05 -13.10 9.30
N ARG A 26 5.94 -13.39 8.01
CA ARG A 26 6.65 -12.65 6.95
C ARG A 26 5.76 -11.51 6.46
N ALA A 27 6.18 -10.27 6.68
CA ALA A 27 5.44 -9.08 6.31
C ALA A 27 6.12 -8.38 5.12
N SER A 28 5.40 -8.23 3.99
CA SER A 28 5.88 -7.47 2.84
C SER A 28 5.77 -5.97 3.10
N ILE A 29 6.90 -5.27 3.10
CA ILE A 29 7.01 -3.83 3.41
C ILE A 29 7.41 -3.06 2.16
N ASN A 30 6.49 -2.26 1.65
CA ASN A 30 6.71 -1.42 0.47
C ASN A 30 7.37 -0.08 0.85
N LEU A 31 8.66 0.05 0.61
CA LEU A 31 9.43 1.29 0.79
C LEU A 31 9.16 2.33 -0.32
N GLY A 32 8.42 1.97 -1.36
CA GLY A 32 8.01 2.87 -2.44
C GLY A 32 6.87 3.82 -2.06
N ASN A 33 6.34 3.72 -0.84
CA ASN A 33 5.34 4.65 -0.31
C ASN A 33 5.81 5.20 1.06
N PRO A 34 6.48 6.36 1.07
CA PRO A 34 7.07 6.93 2.29
C PRO A 34 6.05 7.34 3.35
N VAL A 35 4.77 7.47 3.02
CA VAL A 35 3.68 7.68 3.99
C VAL A 35 3.53 6.45 4.91
N LEU A 36 3.85 5.26 4.43
CA LEU A 36 3.58 4.00 5.13
C LEU A 36 4.84 3.33 5.68
N ALA A 37 5.96 3.44 4.97
CA ALA A 37 7.22 2.84 5.36
C ALA A 37 8.42 3.59 4.77
N ASN A 38 9.47 3.70 5.56
CA ASN A 38 10.75 4.30 5.20
C ASN A 38 11.91 3.46 5.74
N LEU A 39 13.13 3.83 5.41
CA LEU A 39 14.31 3.35 6.12
C LEU A 39 14.72 4.35 7.20
N ASP A 40 15.01 3.84 8.39
CA ASP A 40 15.63 4.64 9.44
C ASP A 40 17.02 5.10 8.95
N PRO A 41 17.31 6.40 8.94
CA PRO A 41 18.54 6.92 8.35
C PRO A 41 19.81 6.52 9.14
N LYS A 42 19.66 6.08 10.39
CA LYS A 42 20.79 5.70 11.25
C LYS A 42 21.09 4.20 11.15
N THR A 43 20.04 3.37 11.09
CA THR A 43 20.17 1.91 11.17
C THR A 43 19.97 1.23 9.83
N GLY A 44 19.32 1.90 8.85
CA GLY A 44 18.89 1.30 7.59
C GLY A 44 17.73 0.31 7.73
N ALA A 45 17.16 0.14 8.92
CA ALA A 45 16.04 -0.75 9.16
C ALA A 45 14.72 -0.13 8.64
N PRO A 46 13.77 -0.94 8.14
CA PRO A 46 12.43 -0.46 7.82
C PRO A 46 11.71 0.07 9.06
N VAL A 47 11.07 1.23 8.92
CA VAL A 47 10.24 1.90 9.94
C VAL A 47 8.95 2.43 9.29
N GLY A 48 7.95 2.76 10.08
CA GLY A 48 6.69 3.33 9.61
C GLY A 48 5.48 2.55 10.11
N VAL A 49 4.28 3.03 9.77
CA VAL A 49 3.02 2.45 10.24
C VAL A 49 2.84 1.00 9.79
N SER A 50 3.32 0.63 8.61
CA SER A 50 3.29 -0.77 8.14
C SER A 50 4.15 -1.68 9.03
N VAL A 51 5.33 -1.22 9.44
CA VAL A 51 6.23 -1.98 10.33
C VAL A 51 5.65 -2.08 11.73
N ASP A 52 5.10 -0.98 12.26
CA ASP A 52 4.49 -0.97 13.59
C ASP A 52 3.27 -1.91 13.67
N LEU A 53 2.41 -1.92 12.64
CA LEU A 53 1.26 -2.85 12.55
C LEU A 53 1.72 -4.31 12.43
N ALA A 54 2.73 -4.60 11.60
CA ALA A 54 3.28 -5.96 11.48
C ALA A 54 3.88 -6.45 12.80
N THR A 55 4.58 -5.56 13.51
CA THR A 55 5.18 -5.85 14.83
C THR A 55 4.12 -6.17 15.87
N GLU A 56 3.06 -5.38 15.95
CA GLU A 56 1.97 -5.61 16.89
C GLU A 56 1.19 -6.90 16.58
N LEU A 57 0.96 -7.17 15.29
CA LEU A 57 0.32 -8.42 14.88
C LEU A 57 1.15 -9.65 15.27
N ALA A 58 2.46 -9.64 14.97
CA ALA A 58 3.37 -10.73 15.33
C ALA A 58 3.42 -10.95 16.86
N ARG A 59 3.45 -9.86 17.64
CA ARG A 59 3.41 -9.91 19.11
C ARG A 59 2.12 -10.58 19.62
N ARG A 60 0.96 -10.26 19.04
CA ARG A 60 -0.34 -10.86 19.41
C ARG A 60 -0.43 -12.33 19.05
N LEU A 61 0.13 -12.70 17.92
CA LEU A 61 0.18 -14.09 17.48
C LEU A 61 1.23 -14.92 18.26
N GLY A 62 2.15 -14.27 18.98
CA GLY A 62 3.23 -14.94 19.70
C GLY A 62 4.28 -15.58 18.77
N VAL A 63 4.51 -14.98 17.59
CA VAL A 63 5.43 -15.49 16.58
C VAL A 63 6.54 -14.47 16.28
N PRO A 64 7.72 -14.91 15.81
CA PRO A 64 8.75 -14.02 15.29
C PRO A 64 8.25 -13.24 14.07
N LEU A 65 8.76 -12.01 13.88
CA LEU A 65 8.49 -11.17 12.70
C LEU A 65 9.70 -11.19 11.75
N GLN A 66 9.42 -11.37 10.47
CA GLN A 66 10.37 -11.19 9.39
C GLN A 66 9.86 -10.11 8.43
N LEU A 67 10.59 -9.02 8.28
CA LEU A 67 10.27 -7.97 7.32
C LEU A 67 10.88 -8.28 5.95
N VAL A 68 10.04 -8.30 4.91
CA VAL A 68 10.44 -8.51 3.52
C VAL A 68 10.27 -7.17 2.80
N ALA A 69 11.33 -6.35 2.85
CA ALA A 69 11.30 -5.01 2.27
C ALA A 69 11.46 -5.04 0.76
N VAL A 70 10.63 -4.26 0.06
CA VAL A 70 10.63 -4.11 -1.40
C VAL A 70 10.51 -2.63 -1.79
N LYS A 71 10.87 -2.32 -3.05
CA LYS A 71 10.95 -0.93 -3.54
C LYS A 71 9.68 -0.43 -4.23
N SER A 72 8.69 -1.30 -4.46
CA SER A 72 7.45 -0.93 -5.17
C SER A 72 6.24 -1.70 -4.65
N ALA A 73 5.05 -1.13 -4.88
CA ALA A 73 3.79 -1.78 -4.55
C ALA A 73 3.59 -3.07 -5.36
N GLY A 74 4.02 -3.11 -6.63
CA GLY A 74 3.96 -4.31 -7.47
C GLY A 74 4.76 -5.46 -6.88
N ASN A 75 6.02 -5.21 -6.48
CA ASN A 75 6.84 -6.24 -5.83
C ASN A 75 6.25 -6.71 -4.49
N SER A 76 5.54 -5.84 -3.77
CA SER A 76 4.86 -6.23 -2.54
C SER A 76 3.71 -7.21 -2.81
N VAL A 77 2.95 -7.02 -3.89
CA VAL A 77 1.91 -7.95 -4.35
C VAL A 77 2.54 -9.27 -4.79
N GLU A 78 3.59 -9.23 -5.60
CA GLU A 78 4.33 -10.42 -6.04
C GLU A 78 4.84 -11.28 -4.88
N ASN A 79 5.25 -10.68 -3.76
CA ASN A 79 5.64 -11.42 -2.57
C ASN A 79 4.51 -12.27 -1.99
N ILE A 80 3.27 -11.78 -2.04
CA ILE A 80 2.09 -12.55 -1.62
C ILE A 80 1.81 -13.67 -2.62
N GLU A 81 1.78 -13.35 -3.91
CA GLU A 81 1.47 -14.31 -4.99
C GLU A 81 2.48 -15.46 -5.06
N GLN A 82 3.75 -15.20 -4.71
CA GLN A 82 4.85 -16.16 -4.74
C GLN A 82 5.13 -16.81 -3.38
N ASP A 83 4.25 -16.68 -2.39
CA ASP A 83 4.42 -17.19 -1.02
C ASP A 83 5.75 -16.77 -0.36
N LYS A 84 6.21 -15.55 -0.66
CA LYS A 84 7.37 -14.92 -0.01
C LYS A 84 7.01 -14.09 1.20
N ALA A 85 5.72 -13.76 1.36
CA ALA A 85 5.18 -13.05 2.51
C ALA A 85 3.79 -13.58 2.88
N ASP A 86 3.46 -13.50 4.16
CA ASP A 86 2.21 -13.99 4.73
C ASP A 86 1.16 -12.88 4.86
N ILE A 87 1.62 -11.64 5.01
CA ILE A 87 0.80 -10.43 5.03
C ILE A 87 1.48 -9.31 4.23
N GLY A 88 0.69 -8.32 3.87
CA GLY A 88 1.21 -7.08 3.28
C GLY A 88 0.27 -5.90 3.49
N PHE A 89 0.71 -4.75 2.97
CA PHE A 89 0.07 -3.45 3.13
C PHE A 89 -0.19 -2.87 1.76
N PHE A 90 -1.45 -2.77 1.36
CA PHE A 90 -1.83 -2.51 -0.01
C PHE A 90 -2.96 -1.49 -0.11
N ALA A 91 -2.96 -0.72 -1.18
CA ALA A 91 -4.19 -0.08 -1.64
C ALA A 91 -5.18 -1.16 -2.06
N VAL A 92 -6.42 -1.04 -1.60
CA VAL A 92 -7.53 -1.89 -2.08
C VAL A 92 -7.73 -1.63 -3.57
N ASP A 93 -7.69 -2.69 -4.36
CA ASP A 93 -7.84 -2.64 -5.80
C ASP A 93 -8.47 -3.94 -6.33
N PRO A 94 -9.41 -3.87 -7.31
CA PRO A 94 -10.10 -5.06 -7.82
C PRO A 94 -9.18 -6.13 -8.41
N LYS A 95 -8.08 -5.72 -9.05
CA LYS A 95 -7.09 -6.67 -9.60
C LYS A 95 -6.37 -7.41 -8.48
N ARG A 96 -5.91 -6.69 -7.46
CA ARG A 96 -5.24 -7.29 -6.29
C ARG A 96 -6.18 -8.17 -5.47
N ALA A 97 -7.48 -7.82 -5.43
CA ALA A 97 -8.50 -8.59 -4.72
C ALA A 97 -8.79 -9.97 -5.34
N GLN A 98 -8.19 -10.32 -6.46
CA GLN A 98 -8.27 -11.67 -7.01
C GLN A 98 -7.53 -12.67 -6.13
N GLU A 99 -6.36 -12.30 -5.59
CA GLU A 99 -5.48 -13.17 -4.81
C GLU A 99 -5.37 -12.77 -3.33
N ILE A 100 -5.76 -11.54 -2.97
CA ILE A 100 -5.60 -10.98 -1.63
C ILE A 100 -6.96 -10.73 -1.00
N SER A 101 -7.16 -11.22 0.22
CA SER A 101 -8.25 -10.82 1.10
C SER A 101 -7.83 -9.57 1.86
N PHE A 102 -8.55 -8.46 1.64
CA PHE A 102 -8.27 -7.17 2.29
C PHE A 102 -9.07 -6.98 3.56
N THR A 103 -8.50 -6.25 4.50
CA THR A 103 -9.24 -5.63 5.61
C THR A 103 -9.97 -4.38 5.13
N GLY A 104 -10.76 -3.73 5.99
CA GLY A 104 -11.07 -2.30 5.83
C GLY A 104 -9.77 -1.47 5.80
N PRO A 105 -9.79 -0.26 5.23
CA PRO A 105 -8.62 0.59 5.20
C PRO A 105 -8.26 1.07 6.62
N TYR A 106 -6.97 1.21 6.89
CA TYR A 106 -6.47 1.83 8.11
C TYR A 106 -6.03 3.29 7.89
N VAL A 107 -5.63 3.62 6.66
CA VAL A 107 -5.21 4.97 6.24
C VAL A 107 -5.79 5.28 4.87
N LEU A 108 -6.21 6.53 4.68
CA LEU A 108 -6.62 7.11 3.42
C LEU A 108 -5.53 8.09 2.95
N ILE A 109 -5.10 7.93 1.70
CA ILE A 109 -4.08 8.73 1.06
C ILE A 109 -4.65 9.30 -0.23
N GLU A 110 -4.32 10.53 -0.58
CA GLU A 110 -4.86 11.17 -1.77
C GLU A 110 -3.88 11.11 -2.94
N GLY A 111 -4.40 10.77 -4.11
CA GLY A 111 -3.67 10.81 -5.38
C GLY A 111 -3.92 12.12 -6.11
N PHE A 112 -2.83 12.79 -6.52
CA PHE A 112 -2.85 14.07 -7.21
C PHE A 112 -2.02 14.03 -8.50
N TYR A 113 -2.29 14.99 -9.38
CA TYR A 113 -1.44 15.29 -10.52
C TYR A 113 -0.52 16.48 -10.22
N ALA A 114 0.67 16.44 -10.77
CA ALA A 114 1.59 17.55 -10.82
C ALA A 114 2.00 17.86 -12.26
N VAL A 115 2.18 19.11 -12.57
CA VAL A 115 2.55 19.62 -13.88
C VAL A 115 3.63 20.69 -13.75
N ARG A 116 4.32 21.05 -14.85
CA ARG A 116 5.23 22.20 -14.85
C ARG A 116 4.45 23.50 -14.59
N ASN A 117 5.12 24.50 -14.04
CA ASN A 117 4.49 25.79 -13.73
C ASN A 117 3.91 26.50 -14.96
N ASP A 118 4.54 26.34 -16.11
CA ASP A 118 4.14 26.90 -17.41
C ASP A 118 3.14 26.02 -18.19
N SER A 119 2.76 24.85 -17.64
CA SER A 119 1.81 23.96 -18.27
C SER A 119 0.43 24.62 -18.41
N PRO A 120 -0.25 24.48 -19.57
CA PRO A 120 -1.63 24.95 -19.73
C PRO A 120 -2.67 24.12 -18.97
N ILE A 121 -2.28 22.95 -18.43
CA ILE A 121 -3.16 22.05 -17.67
C ILE A 121 -3.37 22.65 -16.29
N THR A 122 -4.60 22.99 -15.94
CA THR A 122 -4.97 23.63 -14.66
C THR A 122 -6.01 22.81 -13.87
N ALA A 123 -6.62 21.80 -14.48
CA ALA A 123 -7.65 20.96 -13.87
C ALA A 123 -7.52 19.50 -14.35
N ASN A 124 -8.02 18.56 -13.54
CA ASN A 124 -7.92 17.12 -13.79
C ASN A 124 -8.58 16.70 -15.12
N GLU A 125 -9.67 17.35 -15.49
CA GLU A 125 -10.44 17.06 -16.71
C GLU A 125 -9.64 17.33 -18.01
N GLN A 126 -8.55 18.05 -17.89
CA GLN A 126 -7.66 18.35 -19.02
C GLN A 126 -6.58 17.28 -19.22
N VAL A 127 -6.44 16.32 -18.30
CA VAL A 127 -5.38 15.31 -18.33
C VAL A 127 -5.69 14.20 -19.34
N ASP A 128 -6.95 13.73 -19.43
CA ASP A 128 -7.30 12.66 -20.37
C ASP A 128 -7.55 13.18 -21.77
N LYS A 129 -6.49 13.58 -22.47
CA LYS A 129 -6.53 14.04 -23.85
C LYS A 129 -5.43 13.41 -24.69
N ALA A 130 -5.69 13.26 -25.98
CA ALA A 130 -4.70 12.80 -26.95
C ALA A 130 -3.45 13.70 -26.91
N GLY A 131 -2.28 13.09 -26.90
CA GLY A 131 -0.99 13.79 -26.84
C GLY A 131 -0.50 14.12 -25.43
N ILE A 132 -1.33 13.96 -24.40
CA ILE A 132 -0.90 14.09 -23.00
C ILE A 132 -0.25 12.79 -22.55
N THR A 133 0.90 12.91 -21.89
CA THR A 133 1.65 11.79 -21.28
C THR A 133 1.63 11.90 -19.78
N VAL A 134 1.25 10.80 -19.08
CA VAL A 134 1.10 10.75 -17.63
C VAL A 134 2.09 9.76 -17.02
N ALA A 135 3.07 10.27 -16.27
CA ALA A 135 4.03 9.45 -15.54
C ALA A 135 3.36 8.82 -14.32
N VAL A 136 3.50 7.51 -14.14
CA VAL A 136 3.02 6.77 -12.99
C VAL A 136 4.07 5.79 -12.47
N GLY A 137 4.07 5.48 -11.18
CA GLY A 137 4.90 4.39 -10.63
C GLY A 137 4.31 3.04 -11.03
N LYS A 138 5.08 2.20 -11.71
CA LYS A 138 4.64 0.89 -12.20
C LYS A 138 4.03 0.04 -11.08
N GLY A 139 2.81 -0.43 -11.29
CA GLY A 139 2.08 -1.28 -10.34
C GLY A 139 1.59 -0.56 -9.08
N SER A 140 1.70 0.77 -9.01
CA SER A 140 1.14 1.57 -7.92
C SER A 140 -0.39 1.59 -7.95
N ALA A 141 -1.02 2.04 -6.85
CA ALA A 141 -2.48 2.20 -6.81
C ALA A 141 -3.00 3.14 -7.90
N TYR A 142 -2.29 4.24 -8.12
CA TYR A 142 -2.66 5.21 -9.13
C TYR A 142 -2.32 4.76 -10.56
N ASP A 143 -1.31 3.90 -10.80
CA ASP A 143 -1.13 3.24 -12.09
C ASP A 143 -2.35 2.35 -12.42
N LEU A 144 -2.75 1.50 -11.49
CA LEU A 144 -3.90 0.62 -11.70
C LEU A 144 -5.21 1.39 -11.89
N PHE A 145 -5.42 2.44 -11.10
CA PHE A 145 -6.60 3.32 -11.22
C PHE A 145 -6.61 4.04 -12.56
N LEU A 146 -5.56 4.79 -12.89
CA LEU A 146 -5.48 5.58 -14.12
C LEU A 146 -5.48 4.72 -15.38
N SER A 147 -4.99 3.48 -15.32
CA SER A 147 -5.09 2.54 -16.45
C SER A 147 -6.53 2.12 -16.77
N ARG A 148 -7.46 2.30 -15.83
CA ARG A 148 -8.89 2.07 -16.05
C ARG A 148 -9.65 3.35 -16.44
N GLU A 149 -9.20 4.50 -15.96
CA GLU A 149 -9.93 5.77 -16.09
C GLU A 149 -9.46 6.62 -17.27
N LEU A 150 -8.18 6.56 -17.66
CA LEU A 150 -7.66 7.34 -18.79
C LEU A 150 -7.83 6.56 -20.09
N HIS A 151 -8.46 7.18 -21.08
CA HIS A 151 -8.79 6.57 -22.37
C HIS A 151 -8.05 7.19 -23.54
N GLN A 152 -7.58 8.45 -23.42
CA GLN A 152 -6.94 9.20 -24.49
C GLN A 152 -5.48 9.55 -24.19
N ALA A 153 -5.16 9.81 -22.91
CA ALA A 153 -3.80 10.09 -22.49
C ALA A 153 -2.94 8.83 -22.49
N THR A 154 -1.65 9.00 -22.73
CA THR A 154 -0.68 7.91 -22.73
C THR A 154 -0.05 7.77 -21.33
N ILE A 155 -0.20 6.60 -20.70
CA ILE A 155 0.44 6.29 -19.42
C ILE A 155 1.88 5.84 -19.66
N VAL A 156 2.83 6.52 -19.01
CA VAL A 156 4.26 6.19 -19.00
C VAL A 156 4.63 5.64 -17.62
N ARG A 157 5.02 4.37 -17.56
CA ARG A 157 5.33 3.67 -16.30
C ARG A 157 6.79 3.84 -15.93
N ILE A 158 7.02 4.54 -14.83
CA ILE A 158 8.33 4.69 -14.20
C ILE A 158 8.54 3.52 -13.22
N PRO A 159 9.74 2.97 -13.08
CA PRO A 159 9.97 1.74 -12.31
C PRO A 159 9.48 1.76 -10.86
N THR A 160 9.58 2.91 -10.17
CA THR A 160 9.15 3.07 -8.77
C THR A 160 8.43 4.41 -8.58
N SER A 161 7.55 4.49 -7.56
CA SER A 161 6.83 5.73 -7.25
C SER A 161 7.77 6.90 -6.88
N PRO A 162 8.83 6.70 -6.07
CA PRO A 162 9.79 7.78 -5.79
C PRO A 162 10.53 8.32 -7.02
N ALA A 163 10.61 7.55 -8.10
CA ALA A 163 11.28 7.98 -9.34
C ALA A 163 10.36 8.72 -10.32
N VAL A 164 9.06 8.81 -10.05
CA VAL A 164 8.06 9.36 -10.99
C VAL A 164 8.37 10.78 -11.40
N VAL A 165 8.66 11.67 -10.46
CA VAL A 165 8.94 13.08 -10.77
C VAL A 165 10.23 13.22 -11.56
N GLN A 166 11.26 12.46 -11.23
CA GLN A 166 12.50 12.48 -12.02
C GLN A 166 12.25 11.97 -13.44
N GLY A 167 11.53 10.85 -13.61
CA GLY A 167 11.16 10.34 -14.93
C GLY A 167 10.27 11.29 -15.73
N PHE A 168 9.37 12.02 -15.08
CA PHE A 168 8.57 13.08 -15.70
C PHE A 168 9.44 14.21 -16.26
N ILE A 169 10.49 14.61 -15.53
CA ILE A 169 11.44 15.65 -15.96
C ILE A 169 12.31 15.14 -17.11
N ASP A 170 12.97 14.00 -16.91
CA ASP A 170 13.97 13.46 -17.84
C ASP A 170 13.38 13.11 -19.21
N GLN A 171 12.15 12.61 -19.23
CA GLN A 171 11.44 12.23 -20.46
C GLN A 171 10.52 13.33 -20.99
N ASN A 172 10.56 14.52 -20.39
CA ASN A 172 9.73 15.66 -20.76
C ASN A 172 8.23 15.33 -20.88
N LEU A 173 7.69 14.57 -19.92
CA LEU A 173 6.30 14.16 -19.91
C LEU A 173 5.38 15.33 -19.51
N SER A 174 4.08 15.22 -19.81
CA SER A 174 3.11 16.30 -19.60
C SER A 174 2.65 16.41 -18.14
N VAL A 175 2.45 15.27 -17.46
CA VAL A 175 1.86 15.17 -16.12
C VAL A 175 2.61 14.11 -15.32
N ALA A 176 2.83 14.36 -14.03
CA ALA A 176 3.23 13.35 -13.05
C ALA A 176 2.03 13.03 -12.14
N ALA A 177 1.73 11.74 -11.94
CA ALA A 177 0.73 11.29 -10.98
C ALA A 177 1.40 10.64 -9.79
N GLY A 178 0.87 10.88 -8.58
CA GLY A 178 1.46 10.30 -7.37
C GLY A 178 0.64 10.58 -6.12
N VAL A 179 1.16 10.09 -5.01
CA VAL A 179 0.67 10.43 -3.68
C VAL A 179 0.98 11.90 -3.40
N LYS A 180 0.00 12.65 -2.86
CA LYS A 180 0.11 14.09 -2.64
C LYS A 180 1.40 14.48 -1.91
N GLN A 181 1.67 13.87 -0.77
CA GLN A 181 2.83 14.18 0.07
C GLN A 181 4.16 13.97 -0.67
N GLN A 182 4.27 12.89 -1.49
CA GLN A 182 5.44 12.63 -2.30
C GLN A 182 5.62 13.70 -3.38
N LEU A 183 4.53 14.06 -4.07
CA LEU A 183 4.57 15.10 -5.10
C LEU A 183 4.93 16.48 -4.52
N GLU A 184 4.43 16.83 -3.33
CA GLU A 184 4.78 18.08 -2.63
C GLU A 184 6.25 18.14 -2.26
N GLN A 185 6.79 17.05 -1.69
CA GLN A 185 8.22 16.95 -1.37
C GLN A 185 9.10 17.06 -2.62
N ASP A 186 8.73 16.33 -3.67
CA ASP A 186 9.46 16.37 -4.93
C ASP A 186 9.39 17.74 -5.60
N ALA A 187 8.22 18.38 -5.64
CA ALA A 187 8.06 19.73 -6.18
C ALA A 187 8.89 20.77 -5.42
N ALA A 188 8.96 20.64 -4.09
CA ALA A 188 9.83 21.51 -3.27
C ALA A 188 11.32 21.26 -3.55
N ARG A 189 11.72 20.02 -3.80
CA ARG A 189 13.11 19.63 -4.08
C ARG A 189 13.59 20.06 -5.47
N VAL A 190 12.75 19.86 -6.51
CA VAL A 190 13.18 20.12 -7.90
C VAL A 190 12.80 21.51 -8.39
N GLY A 191 11.79 22.13 -7.85
CA GLY A 191 11.23 23.40 -8.31
C GLY A 191 10.51 23.29 -9.66
N GLY A 192 9.94 24.40 -10.13
CA GLY A 192 9.35 24.51 -11.48
C GLY A 192 8.09 23.67 -11.71
N MET A 193 7.50 23.11 -10.68
CA MET A 193 6.29 22.28 -10.71
C MET A 193 5.22 22.84 -9.78
N ARG A 194 3.98 22.52 -10.10
CA ARG A 194 2.81 22.73 -9.23
C ARG A 194 1.90 21.51 -9.22
N ILE A 195 1.21 21.32 -8.14
CA ILE A 195 0.21 20.27 -7.98
C ILE A 195 -1.14 20.81 -8.41
N LEU A 196 -1.93 20.02 -9.16
CA LEU A 196 -3.29 20.41 -9.52
C LEU A 196 -4.16 20.46 -8.27
N PRO A 197 -5.18 21.35 -8.23
CA PRO A 197 -5.88 21.67 -6.98
C PRO A 197 -6.75 20.54 -6.43
N GLN A 198 -7.11 19.56 -7.27
CA GLN A 198 -8.03 18.49 -6.89
C GLN A 198 -7.35 17.12 -6.93
N ARG A 199 -7.68 16.26 -5.96
CA ARG A 199 -7.32 14.86 -6.02
C ARG A 199 -8.05 14.16 -7.17
N PHE A 200 -7.43 13.22 -7.83
CA PHE A 200 -8.10 12.36 -8.81
C PHE A 200 -8.57 11.03 -8.18
N MET A 201 -8.01 10.61 -7.06
CA MET A 201 -8.43 9.40 -6.33
C MET A 201 -8.16 9.48 -4.83
N VAL A 202 -8.85 8.62 -4.08
CA VAL A 202 -8.52 8.28 -2.69
C VAL A 202 -7.98 6.85 -2.67
N ILE A 203 -6.77 6.69 -2.18
CA ILE A 203 -6.12 5.39 -1.97
C ILE A 203 -6.57 4.87 -0.60
N ARG A 204 -7.32 3.79 -0.59
CA ARG A 204 -7.78 3.08 0.61
C ARG A 204 -6.73 2.05 0.99
N GLN A 205 -5.86 2.41 1.94
CA GLN A 205 -4.72 1.57 2.32
C GLN A 205 -5.13 0.58 3.41
N ALA A 206 -5.05 -0.71 3.09
CA ALA A 206 -5.48 -1.83 3.93
C ALA A 206 -4.34 -2.82 4.20
N MET A 207 -4.52 -3.67 5.19
CA MET A 207 -3.74 -4.90 5.30
C MET A 207 -4.36 -6.00 4.45
N GLY A 208 -3.57 -6.97 4.05
CA GLY A 208 -4.04 -8.10 3.26
C GLY A 208 -3.32 -9.39 3.58
N VAL A 209 -4.04 -10.50 3.41
CA VAL A 209 -3.50 -11.85 3.48
C VAL A 209 -3.79 -12.58 2.15
N PRO A 210 -3.00 -13.59 1.75
CA PRO A 210 -3.36 -14.46 0.63
C PRO A 210 -4.75 -15.07 0.84
N LYS A 211 -5.62 -15.08 -0.16
CA LYS A 211 -6.94 -15.74 -0.06
C LYS A 211 -6.85 -17.21 0.36
N ALA A 212 -5.77 -17.86 -0.04
CA ALA A 212 -5.50 -19.25 0.33
C ALA A 212 -5.38 -19.48 1.85
N ARG A 213 -5.20 -18.43 2.66
CA ARG A 213 -5.19 -18.53 4.14
C ARG A 213 -6.61 -18.72 4.73
N GLY A 214 -7.65 -18.49 3.92
CA GLY A 214 -9.05 -18.71 4.28
C GLY A 214 -9.70 -17.58 5.08
N ASP A 215 -11.01 -17.72 5.26
CA ASP A 215 -11.86 -16.68 5.86
C ASP A 215 -11.53 -16.40 7.33
N ALA A 216 -11.06 -17.40 8.08
CA ALA A 216 -10.67 -17.22 9.48
C ALA A 216 -9.49 -16.26 9.64
N ALA A 217 -8.48 -16.37 8.78
CA ALA A 217 -7.33 -15.45 8.76
C ALA A 217 -7.77 -14.05 8.32
N ALA A 218 -8.59 -13.95 7.27
CA ALA A 218 -9.11 -12.67 6.78
C ALA A 218 -9.95 -11.95 7.87
N ALA A 219 -10.85 -12.64 8.54
CA ALA A 219 -11.67 -12.08 9.62
C ALA A 219 -10.85 -11.65 10.83
N TYR A 220 -9.85 -12.43 11.22
CA TYR A 220 -8.95 -12.07 12.32
C TYR A 220 -8.17 -10.80 12.00
N LEU A 221 -7.60 -10.70 10.78
CA LEU A 221 -6.86 -9.53 10.35
C LEU A 221 -7.75 -8.29 10.25
N ALA A 222 -8.99 -8.44 9.77
CA ALA A 222 -9.97 -7.34 9.73
C ALA A 222 -10.29 -6.83 11.14
N GLY A 223 -10.56 -7.70 12.10
CA GLY A 223 -10.78 -7.34 13.50
C GLY A 223 -9.56 -6.64 14.12
N PHE A 224 -8.37 -7.14 13.83
CA PHE A 224 -7.12 -6.51 14.26
C PHE A 224 -7.01 -5.06 13.75
N VAL A 225 -7.26 -4.82 12.46
CA VAL A 225 -7.17 -3.47 11.88
C VAL A 225 -8.19 -2.52 12.50
N GLU A 226 -9.45 -2.96 12.69
CA GLU A 226 -10.48 -2.14 13.34
C GLU A 226 -10.08 -1.76 14.77
N GLU A 227 -9.51 -2.69 15.52
CA GLU A 227 -8.99 -2.40 16.87
C GLU A 227 -7.82 -1.41 16.83
N MET A 228 -6.88 -1.55 15.88
CA MET A 228 -5.75 -0.63 15.75
C MET A 228 -6.21 0.80 15.38
N LYS A 229 -7.27 0.93 14.62
CA LYS A 229 -7.91 2.24 14.37
C LYS A 229 -8.56 2.79 15.63
N ALA A 230 -9.41 1.99 16.28
CA ALA A 230 -10.20 2.41 17.44
C ALA A 230 -9.35 2.77 18.66
N SER A 231 -8.24 2.05 18.89
CA SER A 231 -7.31 2.31 19.99
C SER A 231 -6.43 3.55 19.80
N GLY A 232 -6.44 4.16 18.60
CA GLY A 232 -5.53 5.26 18.25
C GLY A 232 -4.12 4.81 17.88
N PHE A 233 -3.86 3.48 17.80
CA PHE A 233 -2.53 2.96 17.45
C PHE A 233 -2.04 3.47 16.09
N VAL A 234 -2.91 3.46 15.06
CA VAL A 234 -2.57 3.95 13.71
C VAL A 234 -2.21 5.44 13.76
N ALA A 235 -3.01 6.27 14.44
CA ALA A 235 -2.74 7.70 14.58
C ALA A 235 -1.41 7.97 15.30
N ALA A 236 -1.16 7.26 16.40
CA ALA A 236 0.08 7.38 17.16
C ALA A 236 1.31 6.94 16.33
N SER A 237 1.18 5.88 15.53
CA SER A 237 2.25 5.41 14.66
C SER A 237 2.57 6.40 13.54
N LEU A 238 1.56 6.98 12.89
CA LEU A 238 1.76 8.05 11.89
C LEU A 238 2.50 9.24 12.49
N ALA A 239 2.04 9.73 13.65
CA ALA A 239 2.66 10.84 14.36
C ALA A 239 4.11 10.55 14.76
N LYS A 240 4.39 9.36 15.32
CA LYS A 240 5.73 8.89 15.69
C LYS A 240 6.69 8.90 14.50
N ASN A 241 6.19 8.58 13.31
CA ASN A 241 6.97 8.54 12.08
C ASN A 241 6.97 9.88 11.31
N GLY A 242 6.42 10.96 11.88
CA GLY A 242 6.41 12.30 11.29
C GLY A 242 5.55 12.41 10.03
N ILE A 243 4.53 11.57 9.89
CA ILE A 243 3.66 11.55 8.72
C ILE A 243 2.49 12.51 8.93
N GLU A 244 2.43 13.53 8.07
CA GLU A 244 1.35 14.51 8.00
C GLU A 244 0.47 14.28 6.77
N GLY A 245 -0.79 14.73 6.83
CA GLY A 245 -1.73 14.70 5.69
C GLY A 245 -2.30 13.32 5.34
N ALA A 246 -1.87 12.25 6.00
CA ALA A 246 -2.53 10.95 5.92
C ALA A 246 -3.71 10.92 6.91
N ILE A 247 -4.85 10.41 6.46
CA ILE A 247 -6.08 10.37 7.24
C ILE A 247 -6.26 8.96 7.77
N VAL A 248 -6.39 8.78 9.09
CA VAL A 248 -6.81 7.49 9.66
C VAL A 248 -8.25 7.22 9.21
N ALA A 249 -8.47 6.05 8.62
CA ALA A 249 -9.80 5.66 8.19
C ALA A 249 -10.74 5.46 9.40
N LYS A 250 -12.02 5.77 9.22
CA LYS A 250 -13.02 5.59 10.28
C LYS A 250 -13.35 4.10 10.47
N ALA A 251 -13.92 3.78 11.63
CA ALA A 251 -14.45 2.44 11.85
C ALA A 251 -15.54 2.12 10.80
N GLY A 252 -15.43 0.95 10.18
CA GLY A 252 -16.37 0.48 9.15
C GLY A 252 -16.19 1.10 7.76
N ASP A 253 -15.12 1.88 7.51
CA ASP A 253 -14.80 2.40 6.17
C ASP A 253 -14.50 1.27 5.17
#